data_b63cbf35daf25a4a672cde6d35083408
#
_entry.id   b63cbf35daf25a4a672cde6d35083408
#
_cell.length_a   1.000
_cell.length_b   1.000
_cell.length_c   1.000
_cell.angle_alpha   90.00
_cell.angle_beta   90.00
_cell.angle_gamma   90.00
#
_symmetry.space_group_name_H-M   'P 1'
#
loop_
_entity.id
_entity.type
_entity.pdbx_description
1 polymer ?
#
loop_
_entity_poly.entity_id
_entity_poly.type
_entity_poly.pdbx_seq_one_letter_code
_entity_poly.pdbx_strand_id
1 'polypeptide(L)'
;MPVQQVVFAEELAEAGLESAIEEFLRARGEGDVRAGVDPAVVRALTELALAGGKRIRPAFAWWGWRAAGGDPAGERADSVVRALVALELLQCSALVHDDVMDRSSTRRGQPAAQVVFAGRHRSAGWSGCAERFGDGVAILIGDLALAWADDALVSSGVSHDMLRRAWRPWQAMRSEMVAGQYLDLRAHAKGEDSVPALLRVARLKTASYTIERPLQLGAELAGAAEPMVSRLRAFGRSLGVAFQLRDDLLGVFGDPAVTGKPVGDDLREGKRTPLLVLGLHLAERTGRPAVTELLTGILRDSGENPVEESTVDRVRQALTEVGAVDAVERMIEEHTAAALAALASADLRAGPAGQLGTLARVLTERDH
;
A
#
# COMPACT_ATOMS: atom_id res chain seq x y z
N MET A 1 -4.16 16.92 14.45
CA MET A 1 -3.36 15.77 13.99
C MET A 1 -3.95 14.53 14.65
N PRO A 2 -4.44 13.53 13.92
CA PRO A 2 -4.93 12.32 14.56
C PRO A 2 -3.75 11.57 15.20
N VAL A 3 -3.95 11.10 16.42
CA VAL A 3 -2.99 10.37 17.28
C VAL A 3 -2.31 9.19 16.55
N GLN A 4 -2.93 8.66 15.49
CA GLN A 4 -2.42 7.55 14.68
C GLN A 4 -1.22 7.87 13.77
N GLN A 5 -0.98 9.13 13.39
CA GLN A 5 0.20 9.50 12.58
C GLN A 5 1.51 9.50 13.38
N VAL A 6 1.42 9.71 14.70
CA VAL A 6 2.58 9.89 15.58
C VAL A 6 3.30 8.57 15.87
N VAL A 7 2.59 7.45 15.97
CA VAL A 7 3.17 6.17 16.48
C VAL A 7 4.02 5.42 15.43
N PHE A 8 3.76 5.62 14.12
CA PHE A 8 4.36 4.78 13.08
C PHE A 8 5.82 5.07 12.77
N ALA A 9 6.25 6.31 12.90
CA ALA A 9 7.51 6.74 12.32
C ALA A 9 8.28 7.73 13.20
N GLU A 10 7.95 7.87 14.49
CA GLU A 10 8.56 8.90 15.35
C GLU A 10 10.08 8.75 15.37
N GLU A 11 10.62 7.57 15.74
CA GLU A 11 12.06 7.31 15.71
C GLU A 11 12.65 7.45 14.29
N LEU A 12 11.93 7.02 13.25
CA LEU A 12 12.38 7.14 11.87
C LEU A 12 12.29 8.58 11.35
N ALA A 13 11.30 9.36 11.79
CA ALA A 13 11.21 10.79 11.49
C ALA A 13 12.35 11.56 12.17
N GLU A 14 12.65 11.25 13.44
CA GLU A 14 13.81 11.78 14.16
C GLU A 14 15.13 11.38 13.47
N ALA A 15 15.21 10.18 12.90
CA ALA A 15 16.34 9.74 12.11
C ALA A 15 16.45 10.43 10.73
N GLY A 16 15.51 11.32 10.35
CA GLY A 16 15.63 12.20 9.19
C GLY A 16 15.07 11.63 7.88
N LEU A 17 14.09 10.73 7.89
CA LEU A 17 13.53 10.16 6.66
C LEU A 17 12.97 11.22 5.70
N GLU A 18 12.19 12.19 6.20
CA GLU A 18 11.60 13.23 5.34
C GLU A 18 12.68 14.08 4.67
N SER A 19 13.72 14.47 5.42
CA SER A 19 14.87 15.20 4.86
C SER A 19 15.60 14.36 3.80
N ALA A 20 15.76 13.06 4.02
CA ALA A 20 16.40 12.17 3.04
C ALA A 20 15.56 12.05 1.75
N ILE A 21 14.23 12.00 1.86
CA ILE A 21 13.32 12.02 0.71
C ILE A 21 13.47 13.34 -0.06
N GLU A 22 13.39 14.48 0.62
CA GLU A 22 13.52 15.81 0.00
C GLU A 22 14.88 15.99 -0.71
N GLU A 23 15.97 15.61 -0.05
CA GLU A 23 17.31 15.70 -0.61
C GLU A 23 17.48 14.84 -1.88
N PHE A 24 17.00 13.58 -1.82
CA PHE A 24 17.05 12.68 -2.96
C PHE A 24 16.25 13.23 -4.14
N LEU A 25 14.99 13.63 -3.91
CA LEU A 25 14.11 14.16 -4.95
C LEU A 25 14.67 15.42 -5.59
N ARG A 26 15.24 16.33 -4.80
CA ARG A 26 15.86 17.56 -5.30
C ARG A 26 17.08 17.23 -6.18
N ALA A 27 18.02 16.44 -5.67
CA ALA A 27 19.26 16.12 -6.40
C ALA A 27 18.98 15.35 -7.70
N ARG A 28 18.10 14.34 -7.63
CA ARG A 28 17.73 13.50 -8.76
C ARG A 28 16.90 14.26 -9.78
N GLY A 29 15.89 15.03 -9.32
CA GLY A 29 15.04 15.84 -10.18
C GLY A 29 15.79 16.93 -10.93
N GLU A 30 16.72 17.66 -10.29
CA GLU A 30 17.59 18.62 -10.96
C GLU A 30 18.46 17.95 -12.03
N GLY A 31 18.96 16.73 -11.76
CA GLY A 31 19.73 15.95 -12.72
C GLY A 31 18.94 15.62 -13.97
N ASP A 32 17.73 15.11 -13.80
CA ASP A 32 16.86 14.68 -14.89
C ASP A 32 16.34 15.85 -15.73
N VAL A 33 16.00 16.98 -15.10
CA VAL A 33 15.64 18.21 -15.84
C VAL A 33 16.81 18.68 -16.70
N ARG A 34 18.05 18.65 -16.18
CA ARG A 34 19.25 18.95 -16.99
C ARG A 34 19.47 17.95 -18.13
N ALA A 35 19.04 16.71 -17.95
CA ALA A 35 19.09 15.67 -18.99
C ALA A 35 17.94 15.75 -20.01
N GLY A 36 16.98 16.67 -19.84
CA GLY A 36 15.90 16.92 -20.78
C GLY A 36 14.53 16.33 -20.40
N VAL A 37 14.37 15.81 -19.19
CA VAL A 37 13.05 15.44 -18.67
C VAL A 37 12.22 16.69 -18.42
N ASP A 38 10.93 16.70 -18.86
CA ASP A 38 10.04 17.85 -18.64
C ASP A 38 9.90 18.15 -17.13
N PRO A 39 10.18 19.40 -16.70
CA PRO A 39 10.08 19.80 -15.29
C PRO A 39 8.71 19.52 -14.66
N ALA A 40 7.65 19.44 -15.46
CA ALA A 40 6.31 19.14 -14.92
C ALA A 40 6.13 17.67 -14.55
N VAL A 41 6.80 16.74 -15.25
CA VAL A 41 6.82 15.32 -14.92
C VAL A 41 7.56 15.10 -13.60
N VAL A 42 8.75 15.72 -13.48
CA VAL A 42 9.57 15.69 -12.24
C VAL A 42 8.80 16.28 -11.08
N ARG A 43 8.13 17.42 -11.27
CA ARG A 43 7.34 18.10 -10.25
C ARG A 43 6.18 17.22 -9.78
N ALA A 44 5.42 16.62 -10.69
CA ALA A 44 4.30 15.75 -10.33
C ALA A 44 4.73 14.56 -9.45
N LEU A 45 5.86 13.91 -9.79
CA LEU A 45 6.43 12.85 -8.96
C LEU A 45 6.88 13.39 -7.59
N THR A 46 7.56 14.53 -7.56
CA THR A 46 8.05 15.15 -6.32
C THR A 46 6.89 15.53 -5.40
N GLU A 47 5.86 16.18 -5.92
CA GLU A 47 4.66 16.57 -5.17
C GLU A 47 3.95 15.33 -4.61
N LEU A 48 3.80 14.25 -5.38
CA LEU A 48 3.22 13.00 -4.91
C LEU A 48 4.04 12.37 -3.76
N ALA A 49 5.36 12.34 -3.89
CA ALA A 49 6.23 11.77 -2.86
C ALA A 49 6.23 12.59 -1.57
N LEU A 50 6.15 13.93 -1.67
CA LEU A 50 6.11 14.88 -0.56
C LEU A 50 4.70 15.12 -0.01
N ALA A 51 3.63 14.68 -0.68
CA ALA A 51 2.26 14.84 -0.19
C ALA A 51 1.98 14.13 1.14
N GLY A 52 3.01 13.59 1.78
CA GLY A 52 2.93 12.91 3.06
C GLY A 52 2.40 11.48 2.95
N GLY A 53 2.02 10.94 4.09
CA GLY A 53 1.52 9.58 4.22
C GLY A 53 1.99 8.97 5.55
N LYS A 54 1.50 7.77 5.85
CA LYS A 54 1.82 7.08 7.11
C LYS A 54 3.23 6.47 7.13
N ARG A 55 3.98 6.54 6.04
CA ARG A 55 5.34 5.98 5.88
C ARG A 55 5.46 4.52 6.38
N ILE A 56 4.41 3.73 6.18
CA ILE A 56 4.29 2.36 6.73
C ILE A 56 5.45 1.48 6.26
N ARG A 57 5.79 1.53 4.98
CA ARG A 57 6.85 0.68 4.39
C ARG A 57 8.23 1.00 4.96
N PRO A 58 8.69 2.27 4.95
CA PRO A 58 9.92 2.65 5.62
C PRO A 58 9.93 2.31 7.12
N ALA A 59 8.80 2.51 7.82
CA ALA A 59 8.70 2.19 9.25
C ALA A 59 8.91 0.69 9.53
N PHE A 60 8.27 -0.19 8.76
CA PHE A 60 8.51 -1.64 8.91
C PHE A 60 9.93 -2.05 8.54
N ALA A 61 10.52 -1.44 7.51
CA ALA A 61 11.91 -1.72 7.17
C ALA A 61 12.87 -1.22 8.27
N TRP A 62 12.62 -0.03 8.83
CA TRP A 62 13.37 0.49 9.97
C TRP A 62 13.29 -0.44 11.16
N TRP A 63 12.09 -0.86 11.57
CA TRP A 63 11.92 -1.77 12.70
C TRP A 63 12.46 -3.18 12.43
N GLY A 64 12.46 -3.64 11.18
CA GLY A 64 13.16 -4.85 10.77
C GLY A 64 14.67 -4.75 10.98
N TRP A 65 15.26 -3.59 10.60
CA TRP A 65 16.67 -3.29 10.82
C TRP A 65 17.02 -3.19 12.32
N ARG A 66 16.19 -2.47 13.09
CA ARG A 66 16.32 -2.34 14.54
C ARG A 66 16.21 -3.69 15.26
N ALA A 67 15.25 -4.52 14.87
CA ALA A 67 15.03 -5.85 15.44
C ALA A 67 16.25 -6.77 15.23
N ALA A 68 16.94 -6.61 14.11
CA ALA A 68 18.16 -7.36 13.78
C ALA A 68 19.45 -6.72 14.37
N GLY A 69 19.33 -5.75 15.25
CA GLY A 69 20.45 -5.15 15.97
C GLY A 69 20.98 -3.85 15.39
N GLY A 70 20.27 -3.25 14.44
CA GLY A 70 20.58 -1.90 13.94
C GLY A 70 20.60 -0.87 15.08
N ASP A 71 21.62 -0.01 15.07
CA ASP A 71 21.79 1.06 16.05
C ASP A 71 21.41 2.40 15.42
N PRO A 72 20.35 3.10 15.91
CA PRO A 72 19.89 4.38 15.34
C PRO A 72 20.89 5.53 15.52
N ALA A 73 21.81 5.42 16.49
CA ALA A 73 22.90 6.38 16.71
C ALA A 73 24.22 5.96 16.03
N GLY A 74 24.22 4.80 15.34
CA GLY A 74 25.43 4.26 14.73
C GLY A 74 25.70 4.86 13.33
N GLU A 75 26.94 4.76 12.88
CA GLU A 75 27.42 5.28 11.59
C GLU A 75 26.62 4.79 10.36
N ARG A 76 25.86 3.69 10.50
CA ARG A 76 25.07 3.12 9.39
C ARG A 76 23.65 3.66 9.32
N ALA A 77 23.16 4.33 10.35
CA ALA A 77 21.77 4.78 10.43
C ALA A 77 21.38 5.66 9.23
N ASP A 78 22.19 6.69 8.94
CA ASP A 78 21.95 7.61 7.83
C ASP A 78 21.88 6.91 6.47
N SER A 79 22.77 5.95 6.20
CA SER A 79 22.77 5.22 4.95
C SER A 79 21.55 4.29 4.84
N VAL A 80 21.11 3.71 5.96
CA VAL A 80 19.88 2.92 6.02
C VAL A 80 18.67 3.82 5.76
N VAL A 81 18.56 4.98 6.43
CA VAL A 81 17.46 5.93 6.20
C VAL A 81 17.38 6.34 4.71
N ARG A 82 18.53 6.66 4.10
CA ARG A 82 18.58 6.95 2.65
C ARG A 82 18.13 5.76 1.79
N ALA A 83 18.47 4.53 2.18
CA ALA A 83 17.99 3.33 1.46
C ALA A 83 16.48 3.17 1.55
N LEU A 84 15.84 3.59 2.66
CA LEU A 84 14.39 3.49 2.85
C LEU A 84 13.59 4.47 1.96
N VAL A 85 14.21 5.51 1.40
CA VAL A 85 13.62 6.39 0.37
C VAL A 85 13.10 5.57 -0.82
N ALA A 86 13.81 4.50 -1.18
CA ALA A 86 13.40 3.58 -2.24
C ALA A 86 12.00 3.03 -2.06
N LEU A 87 11.58 2.77 -0.81
CA LEU A 87 10.25 2.22 -0.51
C LEU A 87 9.13 3.22 -0.76
N GLU A 88 9.37 4.50 -0.53
CA GLU A 88 8.39 5.56 -0.83
C GLU A 88 8.27 5.81 -2.33
N LEU A 89 9.38 5.78 -3.06
CA LEU A 89 9.37 5.90 -4.53
C LEU A 89 8.68 4.71 -5.19
N LEU A 90 8.93 3.49 -4.70
CA LEU A 90 8.18 2.30 -5.13
C LEU A 90 6.67 2.45 -4.88
N GLN A 91 6.30 3.04 -3.72
CA GLN A 91 4.90 3.35 -3.43
C GLN A 91 4.32 4.39 -4.40
N CYS A 92 5.08 5.42 -4.77
CA CYS A 92 4.64 6.41 -5.76
C CYS A 92 4.37 5.75 -7.11
N SER A 93 5.27 4.87 -7.57
CA SER A 93 5.06 4.10 -8.80
C SER A 93 3.77 3.26 -8.74
N ALA A 94 3.59 2.52 -7.65
CA ALA A 94 2.39 1.70 -7.46
C ALA A 94 1.10 2.54 -7.48
N LEU A 95 1.09 3.67 -6.78
CA LEU A 95 -0.09 4.55 -6.70
C LEU A 95 -0.46 5.16 -8.06
N VAL A 96 0.54 5.67 -8.80
CA VAL A 96 0.27 6.30 -10.10
C VAL A 96 -0.23 5.29 -11.13
N HIS A 97 0.35 4.09 -11.15
CA HIS A 97 -0.11 3.03 -12.05
C HIS A 97 -1.49 2.49 -11.66
N ASP A 98 -1.77 2.35 -10.36
CA ASP A 98 -3.07 1.93 -9.83
C ASP A 98 -4.16 2.94 -10.23
N ASP A 99 -3.89 4.24 -10.07
CA ASP A 99 -4.82 5.32 -10.46
C ASP A 99 -5.21 5.27 -11.95
N VAL A 100 -4.27 4.94 -12.83
CA VAL A 100 -4.55 4.78 -14.27
C VAL A 100 -5.39 3.53 -14.52
N MET A 101 -5.04 2.41 -13.86
CA MET A 101 -5.74 1.12 -14.05
C MET A 101 -7.16 1.15 -13.50
N ASP A 102 -7.37 1.79 -12.35
CA ASP A 102 -8.66 1.91 -11.65
C ASP A 102 -9.46 3.16 -12.11
N ARG A 103 -8.89 3.97 -13.02
CA ARG A 103 -9.47 5.25 -13.47
C ARG A 103 -9.81 6.20 -12.33
N SER A 104 -9.03 6.16 -11.25
CA SER A 104 -9.25 7.01 -10.09
C SER A 104 -9.05 8.49 -10.45
N SER A 105 -10.00 9.34 -10.10
CA SER A 105 -9.92 10.77 -10.41
C SER A 105 -9.07 11.56 -9.42
N THR A 106 -8.88 11.03 -8.20
CA THR A 106 -8.19 11.71 -7.11
C THR A 106 -7.25 10.77 -6.36
N ARG A 107 -6.17 11.33 -5.81
CA ARG A 107 -5.23 10.65 -4.93
C ARG A 107 -4.82 11.57 -3.78
N ARG A 108 -4.98 11.10 -2.53
CA ARG A 108 -4.67 11.90 -1.31
C ARG A 108 -5.35 13.28 -1.30
N GLY A 109 -6.61 13.34 -1.76
CA GLY A 109 -7.38 14.59 -1.84
C GLY A 109 -6.97 15.55 -2.95
N GLN A 110 -6.03 15.17 -3.81
CA GLN A 110 -5.60 15.93 -4.99
C GLN A 110 -6.03 15.20 -6.27
N PRO A 111 -6.16 15.91 -7.41
CA PRO A 111 -6.38 15.24 -8.69
C PRO A 111 -5.26 14.24 -9.00
N ALA A 112 -5.60 13.05 -9.50
CA ALA A 112 -4.63 12.05 -9.92
C ALA A 112 -3.79 12.54 -11.11
N ALA A 113 -2.58 11.98 -11.30
CA ALA A 113 -1.62 12.48 -12.30
C ALA A 113 -2.21 12.52 -13.71
N GLN A 114 -2.93 11.46 -14.14
CA GLN A 114 -3.58 11.41 -15.46
C GLN A 114 -4.60 12.54 -15.64
N VAL A 115 -5.32 12.92 -14.59
CA VAL A 115 -6.32 14.02 -14.63
C VAL A 115 -5.64 15.37 -14.79
N VAL A 116 -4.54 15.60 -14.04
CA VAL A 116 -3.73 16.83 -14.12
C VAL A 116 -3.20 17.02 -15.54
N PHE A 117 -2.59 15.98 -16.12
CA PHE A 117 -1.99 16.09 -17.46
C PHE A 117 -3.02 16.13 -18.58
N ALA A 118 -4.17 15.47 -18.45
CA ALA A 118 -5.29 15.64 -19.36
C ALA A 118 -5.82 17.10 -19.33
N GLY A 119 -5.89 17.70 -18.14
CA GLY A 119 -6.22 19.13 -17.95
C GLY A 119 -5.22 20.06 -18.65
N ARG A 120 -3.94 19.81 -18.50
CA ARG A 120 -2.89 20.58 -19.21
C ARG A 120 -3.01 20.49 -20.73
N HIS A 121 -3.25 19.28 -21.24
CA HIS A 121 -3.43 19.04 -22.67
C HIS A 121 -4.59 19.91 -23.21
N ARG A 122 -5.76 19.89 -22.54
CA ARG A 122 -6.92 20.69 -22.92
C ARG A 122 -6.64 22.19 -22.87
N SER A 123 -6.02 22.65 -21.78
CA SER A 123 -5.71 24.08 -21.59
C SER A 123 -4.69 24.62 -22.59
N ALA A 124 -3.77 23.77 -23.06
CA ALA A 124 -2.77 24.14 -24.07
C ALA A 124 -3.31 24.04 -25.52
N GLY A 125 -4.50 23.55 -25.72
CA GLY A 125 -5.10 23.36 -27.05
C GLY A 125 -4.36 22.34 -27.92
N TRP A 126 -3.71 21.35 -27.31
CA TRP A 126 -2.95 20.34 -28.05
C TRP A 126 -3.89 19.39 -28.82
N SER A 127 -3.39 18.80 -29.91
CA SER A 127 -4.18 17.89 -30.72
C SER A 127 -4.26 16.49 -30.12
N GLY A 128 -5.33 15.77 -30.40
CA GLY A 128 -5.57 14.40 -29.95
C GLY A 128 -6.46 14.29 -28.71
N CYS A 129 -6.48 13.10 -28.10
CA CYS A 129 -7.30 12.82 -26.92
C CYS A 129 -6.55 13.19 -25.65
N ALA A 130 -7.11 14.11 -24.86
CA ALA A 130 -6.50 14.61 -23.63
C ALA A 130 -6.36 13.51 -22.55
N GLU A 131 -7.38 12.66 -22.43
CA GLU A 131 -7.40 11.54 -21.48
C GLU A 131 -6.28 10.56 -21.78
N ARG A 132 -6.15 10.14 -23.05
CA ARG A 132 -5.08 9.25 -23.47
C ARG A 132 -3.68 9.85 -23.29
N PHE A 133 -3.54 11.16 -23.46
CA PHE A 133 -2.30 11.87 -23.16
C PHE A 133 -2.00 11.83 -21.67
N GLY A 134 -3.02 12.11 -20.84
CA GLY A 134 -2.90 12.06 -19.37
C GLY A 134 -2.48 10.69 -18.87
N ASP A 135 -3.14 9.63 -19.35
CA ASP A 135 -2.80 8.23 -19.01
C ASP A 135 -1.36 7.90 -19.39
N GLY A 136 -0.94 8.27 -20.61
CA GLY A 136 0.42 8.03 -21.10
C GLY A 136 1.47 8.72 -20.23
N VAL A 137 1.23 9.98 -19.83
CA VAL A 137 2.18 10.71 -18.96
C VAL A 137 2.20 10.11 -17.55
N ALA A 138 1.05 9.71 -17.00
CA ALA A 138 0.99 9.07 -15.70
C ALA A 138 1.75 7.75 -15.67
N ILE A 139 1.65 6.91 -16.72
CA ILE A 139 2.47 5.69 -16.85
C ILE A 139 3.96 6.03 -16.80
N LEU A 140 4.42 7.04 -17.55
CA LEU A 140 5.83 7.46 -17.54
C LEU A 140 6.28 8.02 -16.16
N ILE A 141 5.40 8.70 -15.42
CA ILE A 141 5.68 9.14 -14.05
C ILE A 141 5.87 7.92 -13.12
N GLY A 142 5.02 6.90 -13.26
CA GLY A 142 5.14 5.66 -12.50
C GLY A 142 6.44 4.90 -12.82
N ASP A 143 6.83 4.82 -14.10
CA ASP A 143 8.09 4.22 -14.54
C ASP A 143 9.30 4.99 -14.01
N LEU A 144 9.26 6.33 -14.04
CA LEU A 144 10.29 7.18 -13.49
C LEU A 144 10.44 6.98 -11.97
N ALA A 145 9.32 6.89 -11.26
CA ALA A 145 9.33 6.61 -9.82
C ALA A 145 9.97 5.25 -9.50
N LEU A 146 9.69 4.22 -10.32
CA LEU A 146 10.29 2.89 -10.16
C LEU A 146 11.80 2.91 -10.43
N ALA A 147 12.24 3.62 -11.47
CA ALA A 147 13.67 3.81 -11.76
C ALA A 147 14.38 4.56 -10.62
N TRP A 148 13.78 5.64 -10.14
CA TRP A 148 14.33 6.39 -9.00
C TRP A 148 14.35 5.58 -7.71
N ALA A 149 13.42 4.64 -7.52
CA ALA A 149 13.44 3.73 -6.38
C ALA A 149 14.69 2.82 -6.39
N ASP A 150 15.06 2.28 -7.55
CA ASP A 150 16.31 1.51 -7.70
C ASP A 150 17.53 2.40 -7.46
N ASP A 151 17.56 3.61 -8.03
CA ASP A 151 18.63 4.57 -7.83
C ASP A 151 18.80 4.96 -6.36
N ALA A 152 17.70 5.21 -5.63
CA ALA A 152 17.73 5.55 -4.21
C ALA A 152 18.36 4.44 -3.36
N LEU A 153 18.00 3.18 -3.63
CA LEU A 153 18.59 2.05 -2.91
C LEU A 153 20.09 1.91 -3.21
N VAL A 154 20.47 1.99 -4.48
CA VAL A 154 21.87 1.79 -4.91
C VAL A 154 22.77 2.94 -4.45
N SER A 155 22.28 4.19 -4.49
CA SER A 155 23.05 5.39 -4.12
C SER A 155 22.98 5.75 -2.63
N SER A 156 22.29 4.95 -1.81
CA SER A 156 22.07 5.23 -0.38
C SER A 156 23.32 5.33 0.48
N GLY A 157 24.44 4.80 0.02
CA GLY A 157 25.68 4.71 0.79
C GLY A 157 25.78 3.50 1.73
N VAL A 158 24.84 2.56 1.68
CA VAL A 158 24.99 1.28 2.36
C VAL A 158 26.18 0.51 1.75
N SER A 159 26.85 -0.31 2.56
CA SER A 159 27.98 -1.10 2.06
C SER A 159 27.55 -2.08 0.97
N HIS A 160 28.49 -2.51 0.13
CA HIS A 160 28.24 -3.49 -0.92
C HIS A 160 27.60 -4.79 -0.37
N ASP A 161 28.07 -5.25 0.79
CA ASP A 161 27.51 -6.44 1.42
C ASP A 161 26.07 -6.24 1.92
N MET A 162 25.76 -5.07 2.46
CA MET A 162 24.38 -4.71 2.86
C MET A 162 23.48 -4.67 1.63
N LEU A 163 23.91 -4.00 0.56
CA LEU A 163 23.16 -3.92 -0.70
C LEU A 163 22.93 -5.31 -1.30
N ARG A 164 23.95 -6.17 -1.34
CA ARG A 164 23.83 -7.54 -1.85
C ARG A 164 22.80 -8.37 -1.10
N ARG A 165 22.73 -8.25 0.24
CA ARG A 165 21.69 -8.91 1.05
C ARG A 165 20.31 -8.33 0.78
N ALA A 166 20.17 -7.01 0.78
CA ALA A 166 18.91 -6.30 0.55
C ALA A 166 18.33 -6.51 -0.87
N TRP A 167 19.17 -6.87 -1.85
CA TRP A 167 18.76 -6.99 -3.24
C TRP A 167 17.72 -8.09 -3.49
N ARG A 168 17.81 -9.23 -2.82
CA ARG A 168 16.84 -10.33 -2.97
C ARG A 168 15.41 -9.93 -2.50
N PRO A 169 15.21 -9.42 -1.28
CA PRO A 169 13.89 -8.92 -0.87
C PRO A 169 13.41 -7.75 -1.72
N TRP A 170 14.30 -6.88 -2.20
CA TRP A 170 13.96 -5.78 -3.09
C TRP A 170 13.41 -6.28 -4.44
N GLN A 171 14.07 -7.22 -5.09
CA GLN A 171 13.58 -7.83 -6.33
C GLN A 171 12.23 -8.54 -6.12
N ALA A 172 12.14 -9.35 -5.05
CA ALA A 172 10.91 -10.08 -4.73
C ALA A 172 9.73 -9.12 -4.51
N MET A 173 9.95 -8.03 -3.78
CA MET A 173 8.93 -7.00 -3.49
C MET A 173 8.32 -6.43 -4.78
N ARG A 174 9.16 -6.01 -5.72
CA ARG A 174 8.71 -5.45 -7.02
C ARG A 174 7.92 -6.47 -7.84
N SER A 175 8.44 -7.69 -7.96
CA SER A 175 7.79 -8.76 -8.72
C SER A 175 6.46 -9.19 -8.09
N GLU A 176 6.39 -9.29 -6.77
CA GLU A 176 5.16 -9.65 -6.04
C GLU A 176 4.10 -8.56 -6.15
N MET A 177 4.49 -7.28 -6.09
CA MET A 177 3.59 -6.15 -6.30
C MET A 177 2.95 -6.20 -7.69
N VAL A 178 3.75 -6.37 -8.75
CA VAL A 178 3.26 -6.49 -10.13
C VAL A 178 2.37 -7.74 -10.30
N ALA A 179 2.78 -8.88 -9.74
CA ALA A 179 1.98 -10.10 -9.79
C ALA A 179 0.64 -9.94 -9.05
N GLY A 180 0.64 -9.24 -7.91
CA GLY A 180 -0.56 -8.92 -7.14
C GLY A 180 -1.51 -8.04 -7.92
N GLN A 181 -1.01 -6.98 -8.55
CA GLN A 181 -1.80 -6.08 -9.39
C GLN A 181 -2.40 -6.81 -10.61
N TYR A 182 -1.62 -7.65 -11.28
CA TYR A 182 -2.16 -8.48 -12.38
C TYR A 182 -3.27 -9.43 -11.90
N LEU A 183 -3.09 -10.05 -10.73
CA LEU A 183 -4.11 -10.93 -10.17
C LEU A 183 -5.39 -10.19 -9.80
N ASP A 184 -5.29 -8.95 -9.33
CA ASP A 184 -6.42 -8.08 -9.01
C ASP A 184 -7.23 -7.76 -10.28
N LEU A 185 -6.57 -7.23 -11.32
CA LEU A 185 -7.20 -6.98 -12.62
C LEU A 185 -7.86 -8.25 -13.19
N ARG A 186 -7.18 -9.40 -13.06
CA ARG A 186 -7.72 -10.69 -13.54
C ARG A 186 -8.93 -11.15 -12.71
N ALA A 187 -8.89 -10.97 -11.39
CA ALA A 187 -9.99 -11.31 -10.51
C ALA A 187 -11.24 -10.51 -10.87
N HIS A 188 -11.08 -9.23 -11.10
CA HIS A 188 -12.15 -8.36 -11.58
C HIS A 188 -12.69 -8.82 -12.92
N ALA A 189 -11.83 -8.97 -13.95
CA ALA A 189 -12.23 -9.34 -15.30
C ALA A 189 -12.90 -10.72 -15.41
N LYS A 190 -12.56 -11.68 -14.52
CA LYS A 190 -13.14 -13.03 -14.49
C LYS A 190 -14.38 -13.14 -13.61
N GLY A 191 -14.71 -12.10 -12.82
CA GLY A 191 -15.75 -12.20 -11.81
C GLY A 191 -15.38 -13.20 -10.70
N GLU A 192 -14.13 -13.14 -10.20
CA GLU A 192 -13.62 -14.07 -9.17
C GLU A 192 -14.50 -14.06 -7.92
N ASP A 193 -14.95 -15.23 -7.47
CA ASP A 193 -15.82 -15.44 -6.32
C ASP A 193 -15.17 -16.29 -5.22
N SER A 194 -13.91 -16.66 -5.40
CA SER A 194 -13.15 -17.45 -4.43
C SER A 194 -12.47 -16.55 -3.39
N VAL A 195 -12.95 -16.57 -2.13
CA VAL A 195 -12.31 -15.84 -1.03
C VAL A 195 -10.82 -16.18 -0.89
N PRO A 196 -10.37 -17.46 -0.96
CA PRO A 196 -8.95 -17.80 -0.96
C PRO A 196 -8.15 -17.15 -2.11
N ALA A 197 -8.75 -17.02 -3.31
CA ALA A 197 -8.09 -16.35 -4.44
C ALA A 197 -7.93 -14.84 -4.17
N LEU A 198 -8.96 -14.19 -3.61
CA LEU A 198 -8.91 -12.77 -3.24
C LEU A 198 -7.94 -12.50 -2.10
N LEU A 199 -7.84 -13.39 -1.10
CA LEU A 199 -6.80 -13.31 -0.07
C LEU A 199 -5.38 -13.44 -0.65
N ARG A 200 -5.21 -14.22 -1.72
CA ARG A 200 -3.94 -14.27 -2.44
C ARG A 200 -3.62 -12.96 -3.14
N VAL A 201 -4.61 -12.28 -3.71
CA VAL A 201 -4.46 -10.92 -4.26
C VAL A 201 -4.01 -9.97 -3.15
N ALA A 202 -4.76 -9.91 -2.04
CA ALA A 202 -4.44 -9.07 -0.87
C ALA A 202 -3.01 -9.33 -0.36
N ARG A 203 -2.60 -10.59 -0.31
CA ARG A 203 -1.25 -10.97 0.11
C ARG A 203 -0.17 -10.41 -0.83
N LEU A 204 -0.33 -10.55 -2.14
CA LEU A 204 0.71 -10.16 -3.11
C LEU A 204 0.67 -8.65 -3.43
N LYS A 205 -0.54 -8.11 -3.64
CA LYS A 205 -0.72 -6.68 -3.97
C LYS A 205 -0.38 -5.77 -2.79
N THR A 206 -0.70 -6.17 -1.55
CA THR A 206 -0.58 -5.28 -0.38
C THR A 206 0.33 -5.83 0.71
N ALA A 207 0.03 -7.01 1.27
CA ALA A 207 0.72 -7.52 2.45
C ALA A 207 2.23 -7.69 2.23
N SER A 208 2.60 -8.24 1.07
CA SER A 208 4.00 -8.51 0.75
C SER A 208 4.80 -7.22 0.68
N TYR A 209 4.43 -6.29 -0.21
CA TYR A 209 5.26 -5.11 -0.45
C TYR A 209 5.10 -4.01 0.62
N THR A 210 4.04 -4.08 1.44
CA THR A 210 3.81 -3.07 2.50
C THR A 210 4.46 -3.44 3.83
N ILE A 211 4.48 -4.73 4.20
CA ILE A 211 4.93 -5.18 5.52
C ILE A 211 5.98 -6.29 5.43
N GLU A 212 5.68 -7.43 4.78
CA GLU A 212 6.56 -8.62 4.79
C GLU A 212 7.95 -8.32 4.23
N ARG A 213 8.00 -7.72 3.03
CA ARG A 213 9.27 -7.44 2.35
C ARG A 213 10.03 -6.25 2.91
N PRO A 214 9.39 -5.14 3.32
CA PRO A 214 10.07 -4.09 4.07
C PRO A 214 10.74 -4.60 5.35
N LEU A 215 10.05 -5.39 6.18
CA LEU A 215 10.67 -6.03 7.36
C LEU A 215 11.88 -6.88 6.99
N GLN A 216 11.74 -7.71 5.96
CA GLN A 216 12.83 -8.52 5.46
C GLN A 216 14.00 -7.64 4.98
N LEU A 217 13.73 -6.60 4.20
CA LEU A 217 14.75 -5.68 3.69
C LEU A 217 15.57 -5.07 4.84
N GLY A 218 14.88 -4.56 5.85
CA GLY A 218 15.54 -3.99 7.02
C GLY A 218 16.39 -5.01 7.78
N ALA A 219 15.85 -6.20 8.05
CA ALA A 219 16.58 -7.26 8.72
C ALA A 219 17.83 -7.72 7.92
N GLU A 220 17.70 -7.85 6.61
CA GLU A 220 18.80 -8.18 5.69
C GLU A 220 19.87 -7.08 5.63
N LEU A 221 19.47 -5.80 5.68
CA LEU A 221 20.42 -4.69 5.80
C LEU A 221 21.25 -4.79 7.09
N ALA A 222 20.65 -5.22 8.20
CA ALA A 222 21.39 -5.45 9.44
C ALA A 222 22.23 -6.73 9.44
N GLY A 223 22.01 -7.66 8.49
CA GLY A 223 22.69 -8.95 8.43
C GLY A 223 22.06 -10.01 9.33
N ALA A 224 20.76 -9.98 9.53
CA ALA A 224 20.03 -10.96 10.32
C ALA A 224 20.23 -12.39 9.81
N ALA A 225 20.25 -13.34 10.75
CA ALA A 225 20.27 -14.77 10.43
C ALA A 225 18.89 -15.23 9.88
N GLU A 226 18.91 -16.23 8.98
CA GLU A 226 17.70 -16.75 8.32
C GLU A 226 16.55 -17.11 9.27
N PRO A 227 16.76 -17.71 10.47
CA PRO A 227 15.65 -17.99 11.38
C PRO A 227 14.91 -16.73 11.83
N MET A 228 15.61 -15.63 12.09
CA MET A 228 15.00 -14.34 12.43
C MET A 228 14.26 -13.75 11.23
N VAL A 229 14.87 -13.73 10.05
CA VAL A 229 14.26 -13.24 8.80
C VAL A 229 12.98 -14.01 8.52
N SER A 230 12.98 -15.34 8.63
CA SER A 230 11.82 -16.19 8.40
C SER A 230 10.66 -15.85 9.35
N ARG A 231 10.93 -15.59 10.62
CA ARG A 231 9.91 -15.21 11.63
C ARG A 231 9.36 -13.81 11.41
N LEU A 232 10.22 -12.82 11.10
CA LEU A 232 9.78 -11.47 10.72
C LEU A 232 8.92 -11.50 9.46
N ARG A 233 9.25 -12.34 8.49
CA ARG A 233 8.42 -12.55 7.30
C ARG A 233 7.07 -13.20 7.64
N ALA A 234 7.04 -14.19 8.53
CA ALA A 234 5.79 -14.81 8.97
C ALA A 234 4.88 -13.78 9.67
N PHE A 235 5.46 -12.97 10.58
CA PHE A 235 4.77 -11.83 11.19
C PHE A 235 4.23 -10.87 10.13
N GLY A 236 5.07 -10.39 9.22
CA GLY A 236 4.69 -9.41 8.20
C GLY A 236 3.63 -9.92 7.23
N ARG A 237 3.67 -11.21 6.88
CA ARG A 237 2.68 -11.85 6.01
C ARG A 237 1.29 -11.88 6.65
N SER A 238 1.21 -12.33 7.89
CA SER A 238 -0.06 -12.42 8.61
C SER A 238 -0.62 -11.02 8.89
N LEU A 239 0.21 -10.11 9.42
CA LEU A 239 -0.19 -8.74 9.69
C LEU A 239 -0.64 -8.01 8.41
N GLY A 240 0.05 -8.23 7.29
CA GLY A 240 -0.30 -7.58 6.03
C GLY A 240 -1.65 -8.02 5.46
N VAL A 241 -2.04 -9.28 5.67
CA VAL A 241 -3.40 -9.75 5.31
C VAL A 241 -4.44 -9.12 6.23
N ALA A 242 -4.21 -9.10 7.55
CA ALA A 242 -5.11 -8.43 8.50
C ALA A 242 -5.28 -6.93 8.17
N PHE A 243 -4.17 -6.27 7.82
CA PHE A 243 -4.17 -4.87 7.40
C PHE A 243 -5.03 -4.63 6.15
N GLN A 244 -4.92 -5.50 5.12
CA GLN A 244 -5.74 -5.35 3.91
C GLN A 244 -7.21 -5.62 4.19
N LEU A 245 -7.55 -6.65 4.97
CA LEU A 245 -8.93 -6.92 5.36
C LEU A 245 -9.55 -5.76 6.14
N ARG A 246 -8.76 -5.09 7.00
CA ARG A 246 -9.18 -3.87 7.70
C ARG A 246 -9.39 -2.72 6.72
N ASP A 247 -8.52 -2.56 5.75
CA ASP A 247 -8.64 -1.54 4.69
C ASP A 247 -9.90 -1.76 3.84
N ASP A 248 -10.22 -3.02 3.50
CA ASP A 248 -11.44 -3.40 2.78
C ASP A 248 -12.73 -3.08 3.59
N LEU A 249 -12.71 -3.28 4.92
CA LEU A 249 -13.81 -2.84 5.79
C LEU A 249 -13.94 -1.32 5.80
N LEU A 250 -12.82 -0.60 5.95
CA LEU A 250 -12.80 0.86 5.94
C LEU A 250 -13.19 1.44 4.57
N GLY A 251 -12.91 0.74 3.47
CA GLY A 251 -13.34 1.12 2.12
C GLY A 251 -14.86 1.15 1.95
N VAL A 252 -15.60 0.37 2.78
CA VAL A 252 -17.06 0.33 2.77
C VAL A 252 -17.68 1.10 3.94
N PHE A 253 -17.12 1.00 5.15
CA PHE A 253 -17.70 1.50 6.40
C PHE A 253 -16.97 2.70 6.99
N GLY A 254 -15.77 3.02 6.50
CA GLY A 254 -14.91 4.04 7.10
C GLY A 254 -15.47 5.46 7.02
N ASP A 255 -15.15 6.28 8.03
CA ASP A 255 -15.43 7.71 8.04
C ASP A 255 -14.46 8.44 7.08
N PRO A 256 -14.94 9.25 6.12
CA PRO A 256 -14.09 10.06 5.25
C PRO A 256 -13.11 10.97 5.99
N ALA A 257 -13.50 11.45 7.18
CA ALA A 257 -12.61 12.27 8.02
C ALA A 257 -11.37 11.49 8.52
N VAL A 258 -11.49 10.16 8.63
CA VAL A 258 -10.42 9.25 9.09
C VAL A 258 -9.66 8.63 7.93
N THR A 259 -10.39 8.20 6.88
CA THR A 259 -9.83 7.48 5.74
C THR A 259 -9.22 8.40 4.68
N GLY A 260 -9.70 9.65 4.61
CA GLY A 260 -9.34 10.62 3.56
C GLY A 260 -9.91 10.26 2.17
N LYS A 261 -10.81 9.27 2.10
CA LYS A 261 -11.49 8.82 0.88
C LYS A 261 -13.01 8.98 1.02
N PRO A 262 -13.75 9.16 -0.08
CA PRO A 262 -15.21 9.11 -0.03
C PRO A 262 -15.70 7.78 0.54
N VAL A 263 -16.81 7.82 1.25
CA VAL A 263 -17.50 6.64 1.78
C VAL A 263 -17.88 5.70 0.65
N GLY A 264 -17.56 4.40 0.78
CA GLY A 264 -17.94 3.39 -0.21
C GLY A 264 -17.17 3.46 -1.53
N ASP A 265 -15.94 3.97 -1.49
CA ASP A 265 -15.08 4.11 -2.69
C ASP A 265 -14.88 2.76 -3.39
N ASP A 266 -14.58 1.70 -2.63
CA ASP A 266 -14.43 0.34 -3.16
C ASP A 266 -15.71 -0.20 -3.84
N LEU A 267 -16.90 0.24 -3.38
CA LEU A 267 -18.17 -0.10 -4.01
C LEU A 267 -18.34 0.63 -5.33
N ARG A 268 -17.93 1.91 -5.39
CA ARG A 268 -18.01 2.73 -6.61
C ARG A 268 -17.01 2.28 -7.67
N GLU A 269 -15.86 1.77 -7.25
CA GLU A 269 -14.85 1.20 -8.13
C GLU A 269 -15.21 -0.25 -8.56
N GLY A 270 -16.28 -0.83 -7.99
CA GLY A 270 -16.70 -2.21 -8.27
C GLY A 270 -15.67 -3.26 -7.83
N LYS A 271 -14.84 -2.94 -6.83
CA LYS A 271 -13.77 -3.82 -6.35
C LYS A 271 -14.31 -5.14 -5.80
N ARG A 272 -13.71 -6.24 -6.22
CA ARG A 272 -14.02 -7.57 -5.68
C ARG A 272 -13.17 -7.84 -4.45
N THR A 273 -13.65 -7.38 -3.29
CA THR A 273 -12.97 -7.60 -2.01
C THR A 273 -13.43 -8.90 -1.34
N PRO A 274 -12.62 -9.50 -0.45
CA PRO A 274 -13.06 -10.61 0.40
C PRO A 274 -14.36 -10.33 1.16
N LEU A 275 -14.57 -9.08 1.60
CA LEU A 275 -15.80 -8.67 2.30
C LEU A 275 -17.04 -8.84 1.43
N LEU A 276 -17.04 -8.32 0.21
CA LEU A 276 -18.18 -8.35 -0.70
C LEU A 276 -18.51 -9.77 -1.15
N VAL A 277 -17.47 -10.53 -1.51
CA VAL A 277 -17.65 -11.93 -1.98
C VAL A 277 -18.12 -12.83 -0.83
N LEU A 278 -17.58 -12.65 0.37
CA LEU A 278 -18.05 -13.38 1.54
C LEU A 278 -19.51 -13.03 1.87
N GLY A 279 -19.87 -11.75 1.77
CA GLY A 279 -21.25 -11.29 1.92
C GLY A 279 -22.21 -11.95 0.93
N LEU A 280 -21.81 -12.06 -0.34
CA LEU A 280 -22.58 -12.75 -1.37
C LEU A 280 -22.79 -14.26 -1.01
N HIS A 281 -21.73 -14.97 -0.66
CA HIS A 281 -21.83 -16.39 -0.26
C HIS A 281 -22.70 -16.60 0.98
N LEU A 282 -22.63 -15.68 1.96
CA LEU A 282 -23.47 -15.75 3.16
C LEU A 282 -24.94 -15.50 2.83
N ALA A 283 -25.23 -14.53 1.95
CA ALA A 283 -26.59 -14.25 1.48
C ALA A 283 -27.22 -15.45 0.75
N GLU A 284 -26.46 -16.09 -0.14
CA GLU A 284 -26.88 -17.31 -0.85
C GLU A 284 -27.18 -18.47 0.12
N ARG A 285 -26.25 -18.75 1.05
CA ARG A 285 -26.41 -19.82 2.04
C ARG A 285 -27.57 -19.63 2.99
N THR A 286 -27.89 -18.38 3.32
CA THR A 286 -28.97 -18.02 4.26
C THR A 286 -30.31 -17.76 3.57
N GLY A 287 -30.38 -17.92 2.24
CA GLY A 287 -31.60 -17.74 1.46
C GLY A 287 -32.11 -16.31 1.45
N ARG A 288 -31.22 -15.34 1.26
CA ARG A 288 -31.52 -13.89 1.21
C ARG A 288 -31.46 -13.34 -0.26
N PRO A 289 -32.44 -13.66 -1.12
CA PRO A 289 -32.37 -13.36 -2.55
C PRO A 289 -32.20 -11.87 -2.86
N ALA A 290 -32.86 -10.98 -2.10
CA ALA A 290 -32.73 -9.55 -2.30
C ALA A 290 -31.31 -9.02 -2.02
N VAL A 291 -30.61 -9.60 -1.01
CA VAL A 291 -29.21 -9.25 -0.71
C VAL A 291 -28.30 -9.85 -1.78
N THR A 292 -28.54 -11.09 -2.22
CA THR A 292 -27.80 -11.73 -3.31
C THR A 292 -27.88 -10.90 -4.59
N GLU A 293 -29.07 -10.43 -4.97
CA GLU A 293 -29.27 -9.57 -6.14
C GLU A 293 -28.51 -8.24 -6.03
N LEU A 294 -28.62 -7.56 -4.86
CA LEU A 294 -27.94 -6.30 -4.59
C LEU A 294 -26.41 -6.47 -4.71
N LEU A 295 -25.82 -7.43 -4.01
CA LEU A 295 -24.36 -7.64 -4.03
C LEU A 295 -23.86 -8.11 -5.41
N THR A 296 -24.64 -8.95 -6.10
CA THR A 296 -24.34 -9.37 -7.47
C THR A 296 -24.36 -8.17 -8.43
N GLY A 297 -25.30 -7.24 -8.24
CA GLY A 297 -25.37 -6.00 -9.01
C GLY A 297 -24.10 -5.17 -8.86
N ILE A 298 -23.68 -4.90 -7.63
CA ILE A 298 -22.42 -4.18 -7.33
C ILE A 298 -21.19 -4.87 -7.93
N LEU A 299 -21.07 -6.19 -7.76
CA LEU A 299 -19.92 -6.94 -8.26
C LEU A 299 -19.87 -7.10 -9.79
N ARG A 300 -20.97 -6.85 -10.50
CA ARG A 300 -21.03 -6.83 -11.97
C ARG A 300 -20.80 -5.44 -12.55
N ASP A 301 -21.14 -4.40 -11.78
CA ASP A 301 -20.91 -3.02 -12.21
C ASP A 301 -19.41 -2.72 -12.08
N SER A 302 -18.73 -2.63 -13.22
CA SER A 302 -17.27 -2.40 -13.32
C SER A 302 -16.85 -0.97 -12.96
N GLY A 303 -17.60 -0.26 -12.12
CA GLY A 303 -17.35 1.16 -11.80
C GLY A 303 -17.69 2.11 -12.97
N GLU A 304 -18.40 1.62 -14.00
CA GLU A 304 -18.82 2.45 -15.14
C GLU A 304 -20.01 3.34 -14.80
N ASN A 305 -20.82 2.95 -13.81
CA ASN A 305 -21.98 3.69 -13.36
C ASN A 305 -21.77 4.30 -11.97
N PRO A 306 -22.21 5.54 -11.72
CA PRO A 306 -22.15 6.14 -10.39
C PRO A 306 -23.02 5.35 -9.41
N VAL A 307 -22.41 4.85 -8.33
CA VAL A 307 -23.17 4.23 -7.23
C VAL A 307 -23.73 5.33 -6.32
N GLU A 308 -25.06 5.41 -6.22
CA GLU A 308 -25.73 6.38 -5.36
C GLU A 308 -25.46 6.07 -3.88
N GLU A 309 -25.45 7.10 -3.02
CA GLU A 309 -25.25 6.99 -1.58
C GLU A 309 -26.28 6.05 -0.94
N SER A 310 -27.53 6.13 -1.38
CA SER A 310 -28.61 5.23 -0.95
C SER A 310 -28.29 3.74 -1.21
N THR A 311 -27.56 3.44 -2.27
CA THR A 311 -27.10 2.08 -2.59
C THR A 311 -25.95 1.68 -1.71
N VAL A 312 -25.02 2.57 -1.40
CA VAL A 312 -23.93 2.34 -0.44
C VAL A 312 -24.50 1.94 0.93
N ASP A 313 -25.48 2.69 1.45
CA ASP A 313 -26.12 2.41 2.73
C ASP A 313 -26.86 1.06 2.74
N ARG A 314 -27.55 0.72 1.66
CA ARG A 314 -28.18 -0.59 1.50
C ARG A 314 -27.19 -1.74 1.50
N VAL A 315 -26.03 -1.58 0.85
CA VAL A 315 -24.96 -2.59 0.84
C VAL A 315 -24.36 -2.75 2.23
N ARG A 316 -24.10 -1.66 2.94
CA ARG A 316 -23.63 -1.69 4.34
C ARG A 316 -24.57 -2.48 5.25
N GLN A 317 -25.85 -2.12 5.21
CA GLN A 317 -26.87 -2.85 5.98
C GLN A 317 -26.90 -4.32 5.60
N ALA A 318 -26.91 -4.65 4.32
CA ALA A 318 -26.94 -6.01 3.82
C ALA A 318 -25.73 -6.84 4.30
N LEU A 319 -24.50 -6.30 4.21
CA LEU A 319 -23.29 -6.97 4.67
C LEU A 319 -23.30 -7.24 6.18
N THR A 320 -23.84 -6.29 6.96
CA THR A 320 -24.00 -6.46 8.41
C THR A 320 -25.04 -7.54 8.72
N GLU A 321 -26.21 -7.49 8.08
CA GLU A 321 -27.31 -8.44 8.31
C GLU A 321 -26.97 -9.89 7.96
N VAL A 322 -26.14 -10.12 6.94
CA VAL A 322 -25.68 -11.48 6.59
C VAL A 322 -24.48 -11.96 7.41
N GLY A 323 -23.93 -11.11 8.29
CA GLY A 323 -22.80 -11.43 9.15
C GLY A 323 -21.44 -11.43 8.43
N ALA A 324 -21.32 -10.74 7.29
CA ALA A 324 -20.07 -10.64 6.54
C ALA A 324 -19.03 -9.82 7.29
N VAL A 325 -19.46 -8.73 7.93
CA VAL A 325 -18.58 -7.87 8.76
C VAL A 325 -17.95 -8.69 9.89
N ASP A 326 -18.78 -9.41 10.68
CA ASP A 326 -18.31 -10.25 11.78
C ASP A 326 -17.35 -11.36 11.30
N ALA A 327 -17.60 -11.90 10.10
CA ALA A 327 -16.73 -12.93 9.54
C ALA A 327 -15.36 -12.37 9.13
N VAL A 328 -15.31 -11.18 8.55
CA VAL A 328 -14.04 -10.50 8.20
C VAL A 328 -13.31 -10.05 9.46
N GLU A 329 -14.01 -9.54 10.49
CA GLU A 329 -13.41 -9.19 11.79
C GLU A 329 -12.73 -10.40 12.43
N ARG A 330 -13.37 -11.57 12.45
CA ARG A 330 -12.72 -12.80 12.93
C ARG A 330 -11.48 -13.17 12.14
N MET A 331 -11.49 -12.98 10.82
CA MET A 331 -10.29 -13.21 10.00
C MET A 331 -9.15 -12.24 10.35
N ILE A 332 -9.47 -10.97 10.63
CA ILE A 332 -8.50 -9.96 11.07
C ILE A 332 -7.89 -10.38 12.42
N GLU A 333 -8.73 -10.79 13.39
CA GLU A 333 -8.29 -11.28 14.70
C GLU A 333 -7.37 -12.51 14.58
N GLU A 334 -7.76 -13.52 13.78
CA GLU A 334 -6.96 -14.73 13.53
C GLU A 334 -5.59 -14.39 12.91
N HIS A 335 -5.56 -13.54 11.90
CA HIS A 335 -4.33 -13.12 11.25
C HIS A 335 -3.45 -12.25 12.17
N THR A 336 -4.06 -11.38 12.99
CA THR A 336 -3.35 -10.57 13.98
C THR A 336 -2.73 -11.45 15.06
N ALA A 337 -3.49 -12.43 15.59
CA ALA A 337 -2.99 -13.38 16.57
C ALA A 337 -1.83 -14.21 16.01
N ALA A 338 -1.95 -14.70 14.77
CA ALA A 338 -0.88 -15.42 14.09
C ALA A 338 0.38 -14.56 13.90
N ALA A 339 0.21 -13.28 13.56
CA ALA A 339 1.32 -12.33 13.48
C ALA A 339 2.02 -12.16 14.82
N LEU A 340 1.27 -11.86 15.89
CA LEU A 340 1.84 -11.69 17.23
C LEU A 340 2.52 -12.95 17.77
N ALA A 341 1.99 -14.14 17.47
CA ALA A 341 2.62 -15.41 17.81
C ALA A 341 3.96 -15.60 17.08
N ALA A 342 4.02 -15.24 15.78
CA ALA A 342 5.26 -15.28 15.01
C ALA A 342 6.30 -14.30 15.59
N LEU A 343 5.89 -13.10 15.97
CA LEU A 343 6.74 -12.09 16.60
C LEU A 343 7.27 -12.58 17.96
N ALA A 344 6.43 -13.15 18.80
CA ALA A 344 6.80 -13.68 20.11
C ALA A 344 7.79 -14.85 20.02
N SER A 345 7.74 -15.63 18.92
CA SER A 345 8.68 -16.74 18.66
C SER A 345 10.02 -16.26 18.10
N ALA A 346 10.11 -15.00 17.65
CA ALA A 346 11.35 -14.42 17.17
C ALA A 346 12.17 -13.94 18.38
N ASP A 347 13.45 -14.36 18.44
CA ASP A 347 14.38 -13.91 19.48
C ASP A 347 14.80 -12.47 19.20
N LEU A 348 13.92 -11.51 19.52
CA LEU A 348 14.11 -10.10 19.28
C LEU A 348 14.40 -9.33 20.57
N ARG A 349 15.10 -8.21 20.45
CA ARG A 349 15.24 -7.26 21.55
C ARG A 349 13.88 -6.69 21.94
N ALA A 350 13.65 -6.48 23.26
CA ALA A 350 12.36 -6.07 23.81
C ALA A 350 11.80 -4.76 23.17
N GLY A 351 12.65 -3.75 22.95
CA GLY A 351 12.24 -2.47 22.35
C GLY A 351 11.62 -2.64 20.94
N PRO A 352 12.36 -3.15 19.94
CA PRO A 352 11.82 -3.39 18.61
C PRO A 352 10.63 -4.35 18.59
N ALA A 353 10.64 -5.42 19.41
CA ALA A 353 9.52 -6.35 19.51
C ALA A 353 8.25 -5.64 20.02
N GLY A 354 8.38 -4.78 21.04
CA GLY A 354 7.27 -3.97 21.57
C GLY A 354 6.69 -3.03 20.53
N GLN A 355 7.54 -2.34 19.77
CA GLN A 355 7.11 -1.43 18.70
C GLN A 355 6.40 -2.16 17.57
N LEU A 356 6.94 -3.29 17.08
CA LEU A 356 6.27 -4.10 16.07
C LEU A 356 4.91 -4.61 16.56
N GLY A 357 4.80 -5.00 17.84
CA GLY A 357 3.53 -5.38 18.47
C GLY A 357 2.53 -4.21 18.54
N THR A 358 3.00 -3.01 18.86
CA THR A 358 2.16 -1.80 18.85
C THR A 358 1.69 -1.46 17.44
N LEU A 359 2.58 -1.49 16.45
CA LEU A 359 2.23 -1.27 15.04
C LEU A 359 1.18 -2.29 14.56
N ALA A 360 1.30 -3.56 14.97
CA ALA A 360 0.32 -4.58 14.62
C ALA A 360 -1.08 -4.21 15.12
N ARG A 361 -1.22 -3.84 16.39
CA ARG A 361 -2.50 -3.43 16.97
C ARG A 361 -3.07 -2.17 16.29
N VAL A 362 -2.27 -1.13 16.17
CA VAL A 362 -2.71 0.14 15.55
C VAL A 362 -3.19 -0.07 14.11
N LEU A 363 -2.59 -0.99 13.35
CA LEU A 363 -3.01 -1.26 11.98
C LEU A 363 -4.30 -2.07 11.87
N THR A 364 -4.57 -2.94 12.86
CA THR A 364 -5.71 -3.87 12.82
C THR A 364 -6.89 -3.44 13.67
N GLU A 365 -6.68 -2.57 14.69
CA GLU A 365 -7.69 -2.05 15.62
C GLU A 365 -8.23 -0.65 15.20
N ARG A 366 -8.07 -0.24 13.95
CA ARG A 366 -8.64 1.04 13.46
C ARG A 366 -10.16 0.99 13.58
N ASP A 367 -10.69 1.91 14.40
CA ASP A 367 -12.14 2.10 14.52
C ASP A 367 -12.74 2.70 13.24
N HIS A 368 -13.99 2.34 12.98
CA HIS A 368 -14.81 2.76 11.84
C HIS A 368 -15.13 4.25 11.86
#